data_170e8df3bd60bfbab414233800900835
#
_entry.id   170e8df3bd60bfbab414233800900835
#
_cell.length_a   1.000
_cell.length_b   1.000
_cell.length_c   1.000
_cell.angle_alpha   90.00
_cell.angle_beta   90.00
_cell.angle_gamma   90.00
#
_symmetry.space_group_name_H-M   'P 1'
#
loop_
_entity.id
_entity.type
_entity.pdbx_description
1 polymer ?
#
loop_
_entity_poly.entity_id
_entity_poly.type
_entity_poly.pdbx_seq_one_letter_code
_entity_poly.pdbx_strand_id
1 'polypeptide(L)'
;QLDGLFDLPPVDIHLFKHIPSGAGLGGGSADAAFMLKMLNEKFGLGLSTGTLEEYAARLGADCAFFIRNAPTYAEGIGNVFSPVSLSLKGYQLWLVKPDIFVSTRDAFSQIKPHRPERSLKDTVQLPVETWKEYMVNDFEESVFPQFPAIGAIKDEMYRQGAVYASMSGSGSSVYGLFAADAVLPDVDFGEKAFVYKGKLTV
;
A
#
# COMPACT_ATOMS: atom_id res chain seq x y z
N GLN A 1 6.82 19.21 13.87
CA GLN A 1 8.01 18.58 14.49
C GLN A 1 9.33 19.19 14.02
N LEU A 2 9.49 19.44 12.72
CA LEU A 2 10.71 20.09 12.22
C LEU A 2 10.84 21.54 12.72
N ASP A 3 9.72 22.26 12.80
CA ASP A 3 9.67 23.66 13.24
C ASP A 3 10.23 23.88 14.65
N GLY A 4 10.08 22.90 15.56
CA GLY A 4 10.68 22.96 16.90
C GLY A 4 12.17 22.62 16.99
N LEU A 5 12.76 22.10 15.90
CA LEU A 5 14.16 21.67 15.83
C LEU A 5 14.99 22.52 14.86
N PHE A 6 14.35 23.16 13.92
CA PHE A 6 14.96 24.02 12.90
C PHE A 6 14.15 25.32 12.81
N ASP A 7 14.83 26.44 12.72
CA ASP A 7 14.22 27.75 12.49
C ASP A 7 13.74 27.82 11.01
N LEU A 8 12.59 27.21 10.76
CA LEU A 8 12.01 27.17 9.41
C LEU A 8 11.13 28.39 9.18
N PRO A 9 11.24 29.04 8.01
CA PRO A 9 10.30 30.10 7.65
C PRO A 9 8.89 29.51 7.45
N PRO A 10 7.84 30.34 7.59
CA PRO A 10 6.48 29.92 7.27
C PRO A 10 6.37 29.35 5.85
N VAL A 11 5.61 28.29 5.68
CA VAL A 11 5.35 27.65 4.39
C VAL A 11 3.85 27.47 4.18
N ASP A 12 3.39 27.76 2.96
CA ASP A 12 2.05 27.39 2.52
C ASP A 12 2.10 26.01 1.87
N ILE A 13 1.19 25.11 2.30
CA ILE A 13 1.11 23.75 1.80
C ILE A 13 -0.19 23.60 1.01
N HIS A 14 -0.07 23.29 -0.27
CA HIS A 14 -1.20 22.96 -1.14
C HIS A 14 -1.13 21.48 -1.50
N LEU A 15 -2.06 20.67 -0.94
CA LEU A 15 -2.15 19.24 -1.19
C LEU A 15 -3.24 18.94 -2.20
N PHE A 16 -2.88 18.43 -3.37
CA PHE A 16 -3.81 17.98 -4.39
C PHE A 16 -3.81 16.44 -4.46
N LYS A 17 -4.90 15.83 -3.95
CA LYS A 17 -5.01 14.37 -3.85
C LYS A 17 -5.78 13.79 -5.03
N HIS A 18 -5.10 12.95 -5.83
CA HIS A 18 -5.71 12.12 -6.85
C HIS A 18 -6.19 10.78 -6.32
N ILE A 19 -5.41 10.15 -5.43
CA ILE A 19 -5.77 8.88 -4.80
C ILE A 19 -6.68 9.18 -3.61
N PRO A 20 -7.89 8.58 -3.55
CA PRO A 20 -8.83 8.82 -2.46
C PRO A 20 -8.23 8.47 -1.09
N SER A 21 -8.60 9.24 -0.07
CA SER A 21 -8.26 8.93 1.32
C SER A 21 -8.99 7.68 1.81
N GLY A 22 -8.42 6.95 2.78
CA GLY A 22 -9.02 5.74 3.33
C GLY A 22 -9.06 4.57 2.34
N ALA A 23 -8.07 4.51 1.45
CA ALA A 23 -7.99 3.50 0.40
C ALA A 23 -7.21 2.23 0.80
N GLY A 24 -6.62 2.17 1.99
CA GLY A 24 -5.73 1.07 2.37
C GLY A 24 -4.34 1.14 1.70
N LEU A 25 -3.99 2.28 1.10
CA LEU A 25 -2.74 2.48 0.33
C LEU A 25 -1.68 3.31 1.08
N GLY A 26 -1.90 3.62 2.35
CA GLY A 26 -0.96 4.45 3.12
C GLY A 26 -0.82 5.89 2.60
N GLY A 27 -1.79 6.41 1.83
CA GLY A 27 -1.67 7.68 1.13
C GLY A 27 -1.36 8.88 2.04
N GLY A 28 -1.97 8.96 3.24
CA GLY A 28 -1.64 10.01 4.23
C GLY A 28 -0.22 9.89 4.78
N SER A 29 0.24 8.66 4.98
CA SER A 29 1.62 8.38 5.43
C SER A 29 2.64 8.73 4.34
N ALA A 30 2.29 8.46 3.08
CA ALA A 30 3.10 8.88 1.94
C ALA A 30 3.20 10.41 1.86
N ASP A 31 2.06 11.13 1.95
CA ASP A 31 2.04 12.60 1.95
C ASP A 31 2.97 13.17 3.03
N ALA A 32 2.90 12.64 4.26
CA ALA A 32 3.73 13.06 5.38
C ALA A 32 5.22 12.80 5.13
N ALA A 33 5.58 11.61 4.63
CA ALA A 33 6.96 11.24 4.34
C ALA A 33 7.56 12.10 3.23
N PHE A 34 6.82 12.28 2.14
CA PHE A 34 7.28 13.13 1.04
C PHE A 34 7.37 14.59 1.45
N MET A 35 6.49 15.08 2.32
CA MET A 35 6.62 16.43 2.90
C MET A 35 7.92 16.58 3.69
N LEU A 36 8.28 15.60 4.54
CA LEU A 36 9.55 15.63 5.27
C LEU A 36 10.75 15.67 4.31
N LYS A 37 10.75 14.84 3.26
CA LYS A 37 11.81 14.83 2.24
C LYS A 37 11.91 16.16 1.53
N MET A 38 10.78 16.72 1.13
CA MET A 38 10.71 18.00 0.43
C MET A 38 11.20 19.17 1.30
N LEU A 39 10.86 19.21 2.58
CA LEU A 39 11.33 20.25 3.50
C LEU A 39 12.84 20.12 3.75
N ASN A 40 13.34 18.88 3.91
CA ASN A 40 14.77 18.61 4.05
C ASN A 40 15.56 19.13 2.84
N GLU A 41 15.08 18.85 1.64
CA GLU A 41 15.69 19.31 0.39
C GLU A 41 15.57 20.83 0.22
N LYS A 42 14.34 21.36 0.36
CA LYS A 42 14.03 22.79 0.13
C LYS A 42 14.85 23.72 1.02
N PHE A 43 15.07 23.34 2.29
CA PHE A 43 15.76 24.16 3.28
C PHE A 43 17.20 23.71 3.54
N GLY A 44 17.68 22.71 2.79
CA GLY A 44 19.07 22.24 2.93
C GLY A 44 19.39 21.73 4.34
N LEU A 45 18.44 21.05 5.03
CA LEU A 45 18.60 20.66 6.43
C LEU A 45 19.67 19.59 6.64
N GLY A 46 20.10 18.89 5.58
CA GLY A 46 21.17 17.90 5.65
C GLY A 46 20.79 16.64 6.44
N LEU A 47 19.49 16.37 6.65
CA LEU A 47 19.03 15.20 7.41
C LEU A 47 19.29 13.92 6.63
N SER A 48 19.89 12.93 7.29
CA SER A 48 20.10 11.60 6.72
C SER A 48 18.77 10.86 6.53
N THR A 49 18.76 9.83 5.68
CA THR A 49 17.60 8.94 5.51
C THR A 49 17.16 8.33 6.85
N GLY A 50 18.09 7.87 7.68
CA GLY A 50 17.78 7.32 9.00
C GLY A 50 17.10 8.34 9.93
N THR A 51 17.60 9.59 9.94
CA THR A 51 16.98 10.67 10.72
C THR A 51 15.57 11.01 10.22
N LEU A 52 15.37 11.01 8.90
CA LEU A 52 14.04 11.21 8.33
C LEU A 52 13.09 10.06 8.68
N GLU A 53 13.57 8.81 8.71
CA GLU A 53 12.79 7.64 9.16
C GLU A 53 12.36 7.78 10.63
N GLU A 54 13.27 8.24 11.51
CA GLU A 54 12.95 8.50 12.92
C GLU A 54 11.86 9.57 13.07
N TYR A 55 11.94 10.67 12.33
CA TYR A 55 10.90 11.71 12.35
C TYR A 55 9.59 11.20 11.75
N ALA A 56 9.64 10.46 10.65
CA ALA A 56 8.48 9.88 10.02
C ALA A 56 7.75 8.89 10.95
N ALA A 57 8.49 8.03 11.67
CA ALA A 57 7.92 7.07 12.63
C ALA A 57 7.12 7.74 13.76
N ARG A 58 7.45 9.00 14.13
CA ARG A 58 6.69 9.78 15.12
C ARG A 58 5.37 10.32 14.55
N LEU A 59 5.24 10.43 13.23
CA LEU A 59 4.01 10.88 12.55
C LEU A 59 3.02 9.73 12.37
N GLY A 60 3.52 8.53 12.13
CA GLY A 60 2.70 7.33 11.98
C GLY A 60 3.55 6.11 11.62
N ALA A 61 3.03 4.92 11.94
CA ALA A 61 3.75 3.65 11.74
C ALA A 61 4.22 3.47 10.29
N ASP A 62 3.35 3.76 9.32
CA ASP A 62 3.65 3.55 7.90
C ASP A 62 4.48 4.68 7.28
N CYS A 63 4.65 5.84 7.97
CA CYS A 63 5.34 6.99 7.36
C CYS A 63 6.82 6.68 7.08
N ALA A 64 7.48 5.95 7.97
CA ALA A 64 8.89 5.61 7.82
C ALA A 64 9.16 4.74 6.58
N PHE A 65 8.23 3.85 6.22
CA PHE A 65 8.31 3.06 4.98
C PHE A 65 8.47 3.95 3.73
N PHE A 66 7.67 5.03 3.64
CA PHE A 66 7.67 5.92 2.47
C PHE A 66 8.90 6.82 2.38
N ILE A 67 9.73 6.90 3.41
CA ILE A 67 11.03 7.60 3.32
C ILE A 67 11.93 6.90 2.30
N ARG A 68 12.10 5.58 2.40
CA ARG A 68 12.86 4.77 1.43
C ARG A 68 12.04 4.45 0.19
N ASN A 69 10.77 4.16 0.37
CA ASN A 69 9.84 3.82 -0.71
C ASN A 69 10.38 2.68 -1.60
N ALA A 70 10.80 1.61 -0.97
CA ALA A 70 11.39 0.43 -1.62
C ALA A 70 10.74 -0.86 -1.07
N PRO A 71 10.78 -1.98 -1.81
CA PRO A 71 10.26 -3.26 -1.34
C PRO A 71 10.85 -3.63 0.02
N THR A 72 9.98 -3.85 1.00
CA THR A 72 10.38 -4.00 2.40
C THR A 72 9.46 -4.99 3.10
N TYR A 73 10.05 -5.86 3.90
CA TYR A 73 9.32 -6.66 4.86
C TYR A 73 9.26 -5.89 6.19
N ALA A 74 8.04 -5.66 6.68
CA ALA A 74 7.80 -4.94 7.92
C ALA A 74 7.33 -5.89 9.02
N GLU A 75 7.87 -5.73 10.22
CA GLU A 75 7.56 -6.50 11.43
C GLU A 75 7.13 -5.56 12.57
N GLY A 76 6.68 -6.17 13.67
CA GLY A 76 6.20 -5.41 14.83
C GLY A 76 4.88 -4.73 14.52
N ILE A 77 4.81 -3.42 14.76
CA ILE A 77 3.65 -2.59 14.41
C ILE A 77 3.79 -1.95 13.01
N GLY A 78 4.64 -2.52 12.14
CA GLY A 78 4.97 -1.97 10.83
C GLY A 78 6.17 -1.01 10.84
N ASN A 79 7.01 -1.07 11.85
CA ASN A 79 8.12 -0.13 12.08
C ASN A 79 9.51 -0.77 12.08
N VAL A 80 9.60 -2.10 12.01
CA VAL A 80 10.88 -2.83 11.88
C VAL A 80 11.00 -3.31 10.46
N PHE A 81 11.95 -2.74 9.70
CA PHE A 81 12.09 -2.97 8.28
C PHE A 81 13.27 -3.87 7.94
N SER A 82 13.03 -4.83 7.06
CA SER A 82 14.06 -5.63 6.41
C SER A 82 13.92 -5.50 4.90
N PRO A 83 14.99 -5.18 4.16
CA PRO A 83 14.93 -5.07 2.71
C PRO A 83 14.56 -6.42 2.08
N VAL A 84 13.78 -6.36 1.01
CA VAL A 84 13.37 -7.52 0.22
C VAL A 84 13.83 -7.31 -1.21
N SER A 85 14.50 -8.33 -1.76
CA SER A 85 14.85 -8.34 -3.18
C SER A 85 13.61 -8.80 -3.97
N LEU A 86 12.86 -7.83 -4.49
CA LEU A 86 11.66 -8.06 -5.30
C LEU A 86 11.66 -7.12 -6.49
N SER A 87 11.37 -7.68 -7.67
CA SER A 87 11.05 -6.88 -8.84
C SER A 87 9.76 -7.39 -9.47
N LEU A 88 8.81 -6.49 -9.64
CA LEU A 88 7.57 -6.72 -10.38
C LEU A 88 7.63 -6.06 -11.77
N LYS A 89 8.85 -5.72 -12.21
CA LYS A 89 9.06 -5.10 -13.52
C LYS A 89 8.49 -5.98 -14.63
N GLY A 90 7.68 -5.35 -15.46
CA GLY A 90 7.03 -6.03 -16.58
C GLY A 90 5.63 -6.52 -16.27
N TYR A 91 5.25 -6.74 -15.02
CA TYR A 91 3.85 -6.99 -14.69
C TYR A 91 3.00 -5.73 -14.91
N GLN A 92 1.71 -5.93 -15.13
CA GLN A 92 0.73 -4.86 -15.13
C GLN A 92 -0.01 -4.86 -13.79
N LEU A 93 -0.25 -3.67 -13.27
CA LEU A 93 -1.05 -3.42 -12.07
C LEU A 93 -2.45 -2.95 -12.48
N TRP A 94 -3.46 -3.60 -11.93
CA TRP A 94 -4.82 -3.08 -11.92
C TRP A 94 -5.22 -2.83 -10.46
N LEU A 95 -5.50 -1.58 -10.11
CA LEU A 95 -5.92 -1.15 -8.79
C LEU A 95 -7.33 -0.60 -8.86
N VAL A 96 -8.19 -1.08 -7.98
CA VAL A 96 -9.57 -0.60 -7.85
C VAL A 96 -9.85 -0.23 -6.40
N LYS A 97 -10.27 1.00 -6.16
CA LYS A 97 -10.80 1.46 -4.89
C LYS A 97 -12.30 1.75 -5.07
N PRO A 98 -13.19 0.87 -4.60
CA PRO A 98 -14.64 1.11 -4.67
C PRO A 98 -15.05 2.28 -3.78
N ASP A 99 -16.24 2.85 -4.01
CA ASP A 99 -16.82 3.87 -3.12
C ASP A 99 -17.34 3.25 -1.81
N ILE A 100 -16.46 2.50 -1.15
CA ILE A 100 -16.70 1.87 0.15
C ILE A 100 -15.61 2.32 1.10
N PHE A 101 -16.01 2.78 2.27
CA PHE A 101 -15.09 3.09 3.36
C PHE A 101 -15.06 1.94 4.37
N VAL A 102 -13.88 1.43 4.64
CA VAL A 102 -13.63 0.45 5.71
C VAL A 102 -12.84 1.14 6.80
N SER A 103 -13.40 1.20 8.00
CA SER A 103 -12.63 1.71 9.13
C SER A 103 -11.59 0.67 9.58
N THR A 104 -10.45 1.13 10.04
CA THR A 104 -9.42 0.23 10.62
C THR A 104 -9.99 -0.60 11.77
N ARG A 105 -10.92 -0.03 12.57
CA ARG A 105 -11.60 -0.75 13.65
C ARG A 105 -12.42 -1.93 13.08
N ASP A 106 -13.19 -1.71 12.02
CA ASP A 106 -14.01 -2.76 11.42
C ASP A 106 -13.13 -3.86 10.82
N ALA A 107 -12.03 -3.49 10.16
CA ALA A 107 -11.07 -4.43 9.63
C ALA A 107 -10.44 -5.31 10.72
N PHE A 108 -10.11 -4.74 11.88
CA PHE A 108 -9.56 -5.51 13.02
C PHE A 108 -10.60 -6.30 13.81
N SER A 109 -11.90 -6.00 13.68
CA SER A 109 -12.95 -6.49 14.58
C SER A 109 -13.11 -8.02 14.62
N GLN A 110 -12.82 -8.70 13.52
CA GLN A 110 -12.99 -10.14 13.38
C GLN A 110 -11.71 -10.87 12.96
N ILE A 111 -10.59 -10.17 12.96
CA ILE A 111 -9.31 -10.77 12.57
C ILE A 111 -8.93 -11.87 13.58
N LYS A 112 -8.52 -13.01 13.07
CA LYS A 112 -7.96 -14.12 13.86
C LYS A 112 -6.50 -14.32 13.44
N PRO A 113 -5.55 -13.65 14.11
CA PRO A 113 -4.15 -13.77 13.74
C PRO A 113 -3.71 -15.24 13.76
N HIS A 114 -3.10 -15.69 12.71
CA HIS A 114 -2.49 -17.00 12.62
C HIS A 114 -1.06 -16.89 12.09
N ARG A 115 -0.24 -17.86 12.42
CA ARG A 115 1.11 -17.91 11.90
C ARG A 115 1.07 -18.62 10.54
N PRO A 116 1.51 -17.97 9.45
CA PRO A 116 1.51 -18.61 8.15
C PRO A 116 2.47 -19.80 8.14
N GLU A 117 2.16 -20.82 7.36
CA GLU A 117 3.02 -22.02 7.19
C GLU A 117 4.37 -21.65 6.57
N ARG A 118 4.39 -20.64 5.71
CA ARG A 118 5.60 -20.11 5.06
C ARG A 118 5.74 -18.62 5.38
N SER A 119 6.96 -18.18 5.68
CA SER A 119 7.21 -16.76 5.92
C SER A 119 6.97 -15.94 4.64
N LEU A 120 6.49 -14.71 4.79
CA LEU A 120 6.30 -13.81 3.64
C LEU A 120 7.66 -13.46 2.99
N LYS A 121 8.77 -13.47 3.74
CA LYS A 121 10.12 -13.28 3.20
C LYS A 121 10.50 -14.39 2.21
N ASP A 122 10.06 -15.62 2.48
CA ASP A 122 10.31 -16.76 1.60
C ASP A 122 9.31 -16.79 0.45
N THR A 123 8.05 -16.44 0.73
CA THR A 123 6.98 -16.43 -0.27
C THR A 123 7.26 -15.42 -1.37
N VAL A 124 7.76 -14.24 -1.04
CA VAL A 124 8.04 -13.18 -2.01
C VAL A 124 9.18 -13.54 -2.98
N GLN A 125 9.99 -14.54 -2.66
CA GLN A 125 11.06 -15.06 -3.55
C GLN A 125 10.53 -16.09 -4.57
N LEU A 126 9.29 -16.54 -4.41
CA LEU A 126 8.67 -17.47 -5.35
C LEU A 126 8.13 -16.71 -6.57
N PRO A 127 7.88 -17.43 -7.69
CA PRO A 127 7.17 -16.85 -8.83
C PRO A 127 5.83 -16.24 -8.40
N VAL A 128 5.49 -15.08 -8.92
CA VAL A 128 4.27 -14.32 -8.56
C VAL A 128 3.00 -15.15 -8.74
N GLU A 129 3.00 -16.04 -9.75
CA GLU A 129 1.89 -16.94 -10.08
C GLU A 129 1.53 -17.90 -8.94
N THR A 130 2.49 -18.15 -8.03
CA THR A 130 2.29 -19.04 -6.86
C THR A 130 1.87 -18.29 -5.60
N TRP A 131 1.95 -16.97 -5.59
CA TRP A 131 1.67 -16.17 -4.39
C TRP A 131 0.26 -16.35 -3.85
N LYS A 132 -0.71 -16.60 -4.72
CA LYS A 132 -2.12 -16.82 -4.33
C LYS A 132 -2.30 -17.99 -3.34
N GLU A 133 -1.33 -18.92 -3.28
CA GLU A 133 -1.37 -20.10 -2.41
C GLU A 133 -0.82 -19.80 -1.00
N TYR A 134 0.06 -18.78 -0.87
CA TYR A 134 0.85 -18.56 0.35
C TYR A 134 0.78 -17.14 0.88
N MET A 135 0.41 -16.16 0.06
CA MET A 135 0.37 -14.75 0.43
C MET A 135 -1.07 -14.28 0.48
N VAL A 136 -1.63 -14.23 1.66
CA VAL A 136 -3.00 -13.76 1.92
C VAL A 136 -2.97 -12.50 2.79
N ASN A 137 -3.96 -11.68 2.66
CA ASN A 137 -4.19 -10.55 3.56
C ASN A 137 -5.22 -10.96 4.60
N ASP A 138 -4.80 -11.10 5.85
CA ASP A 138 -5.66 -11.57 6.96
C ASP A 138 -6.89 -10.68 7.17
N PHE A 139 -6.83 -9.40 6.78
CA PHE A 139 -8.00 -8.53 6.83
C PHE A 139 -9.13 -8.96 5.90
N GLU A 140 -8.85 -9.74 4.86
CA GLU A 140 -9.88 -10.22 3.93
C GLU A 140 -10.92 -11.10 4.63
N GLU A 141 -10.49 -11.91 5.60
CA GLU A 141 -11.41 -12.75 6.41
C GLU A 141 -12.40 -11.91 7.21
N SER A 142 -11.99 -10.72 7.66
CA SER A 142 -12.85 -9.81 8.41
C SER A 142 -13.67 -8.89 7.49
N VAL A 143 -13.06 -8.38 6.43
CA VAL A 143 -13.64 -7.32 5.60
C VAL A 143 -14.62 -7.87 4.57
N PHE A 144 -14.31 -8.97 3.89
CA PHE A 144 -15.17 -9.46 2.80
C PHE A 144 -16.57 -9.91 3.25
N PRO A 145 -16.76 -10.57 4.42
CA PRO A 145 -18.09 -10.84 4.91
C PRO A 145 -18.92 -9.60 5.23
N GLN A 146 -18.27 -8.52 5.68
CA GLN A 146 -18.94 -7.26 6.00
C GLN A 146 -19.19 -6.40 4.74
N PHE A 147 -18.30 -6.49 3.76
CA PHE A 147 -18.32 -5.72 2.52
C PHE A 147 -18.10 -6.63 1.30
N PRO A 148 -19.10 -7.49 0.94
CA PRO A 148 -18.92 -8.50 -0.11
C PRO A 148 -18.52 -7.91 -1.48
N ALA A 149 -18.90 -6.66 -1.75
CA ALA A 149 -18.51 -6.00 -3.00
C ALA A 149 -16.99 -5.82 -3.16
N ILE A 150 -16.23 -5.73 -2.04
CA ILE A 150 -14.76 -5.66 -2.09
C ILE A 150 -14.19 -7.03 -2.51
N GLY A 151 -14.71 -8.13 -1.93
CA GLY A 151 -14.34 -9.49 -2.33
C GLY A 151 -14.65 -9.77 -3.79
N ALA A 152 -15.82 -9.33 -4.27
CA ALA A 152 -16.22 -9.48 -5.67
C ALA A 152 -15.25 -8.81 -6.65
N ILE A 153 -14.60 -7.71 -6.27
CA ILE A 153 -13.54 -7.07 -7.09
C ILE A 153 -12.33 -7.99 -7.22
N LYS A 154 -11.91 -8.64 -6.14
CA LYS A 154 -10.79 -9.61 -6.17
C LYS A 154 -11.11 -10.80 -7.07
N ASP A 155 -12.33 -11.35 -6.95
CA ASP A 155 -12.80 -12.45 -7.77
C ASP A 155 -12.85 -12.05 -9.25
N GLU A 156 -13.30 -10.83 -9.53
CA GLU A 156 -13.29 -10.27 -10.87
C GLU A 156 -11.88 -10.18 -11.47
N MET A 157 -10.90 -9.70 -10.70
CA MET A 157 -9.51 -9.63 -11.17
C MET A 157 -8.96 -11.00 -11.53
N TYR A 158 -9.24 -12.04 -10.74
CA TYR A 158 -8.85 -13.41 -11.07
C TYR A 158 -9.58 -13.93 -12.32
N ARG A 159 -10.87 -13.63 -12.47
CA ARG A 159 -11.65 -14.01 -13.67
C ARG A 159 -11.09 -13.36 -14.94
N GLN A 160 -10.52 -12.17 -14.81
CA GLN A 160 -9.86 -11.44 -15.89
C GLN A 160 -8.40 -11.85 -16.10
N GLY A 161 -7.91 -12.86 -15.40
CA GLY A 161 -6.58 -13.42 -15.59
C GLY A 161 -5.48 -12.83 -14.73
N ALA A 162 -5.82 -12.22 -13.60
CA ALA A 162 -4.79 -11.83 -12.62
C ALA A 162 -4.01 -13.07 -12.16
N VAL A 163 -2.67 -12.98 -12.18
CA VAL A 163 -1.81 -14.02 -11.63
C VAL A 163 -1.80 -13.98 -10.11
N TYR A 164 -2.02 -12.79 -9.55
CA TYR A 164 -2.19 -12.56 -8.13
C TYR A 164 -3.13 -11.38 -7.90
N ALA A 165 -4.01 -11.46 -6.91
CA ALA A 165 -4.85 -10.36 -6.47
C ALA A 165 -5.04 -10.37 -4.97
N SER A 166 -5.10 -9.19 -4.34
CA SER A 166 -5.29 -9.04 -2.91
C SER A 166 -5.89 -7.68 -2.57
N MET A 167 -6.56 -7.60 -1.43
CA MET A 167 -6.91 -6.33 -0.82
C MET A 167 -5.65 -5.66 -0.26
N SER A 168 -5.56 -4.35 -0.35
CA SER A 168 -4.43 -3.58 0.17
C SER A 168 -4.68 -3.12 1.60
N GLY A 169 -3.81 -3.50 2.54
CA GLY A 169 -3.93 -3.15 3.95
C GLY A 169 -5.30 -3.54 4.51
N SER A 170 -5.94 -2.63 5.24
CA SER A 170 -7.30 -2.80 5.80
C SER A 170 -8.42 -2.51 4.80
N GLY A 171 -8.10 -2.32 3.53
CA GLY A 171 -9.06 -2.00 2.47
C GLY A 171 -9.33 -0.49 2.35
N SER A 172 -10.20 -0.12 1.44
CA SER A 172 -11.04 -0.96 0.58
C SER A 172 -10.41 -1.24 -0.81
N SER A 173 -9.20 -0.75 -1.10
CA SER A 173 -8.57 -1.00 -2.39
C SER A 173 -8.23 -2.48 -2.57
N VAL A 174 -8.46 -2.97 -3.78
CA VAL A 174 -8.01 -4.28 -4.25
C VAL A 174 -7.09 -4.07 -5.43
N TYR A 175 -6.01 -4.84 -5.49
CA TYR A 175 -5.10 -4.81 -6.62
C TYR A 175 -4.90 -6.20 -7.22
N GLY A 176 -4.65 -6.23 -8.53
CA GLY A 176 -4.29 -7.43 -9.26
C GLY A 176 -3.01 -7.21 -10.06
N LEU A 177 -2.18 -8.24 -10.10
CA LEU A 177 -1.00 -8.33 -10.94
C LEU A 177 -1.33 -9.20 -12.15
N PHE A 178 -0.97 -8.71 -13.34
CA PHE A 178 -1.22 -9.36 -14.60
C PHE A 178 0.08 -9.51 -15.39
N ALA A 179 0.13 -10.49 -16.28
CA ALA A 179 1.26 -10.66 -17.18
C ALA A 179 1.50 -9.40 -18.03
N ALA A 180 2.72 -9.22 -18.51
CA ALA A 180 3.14 -8.02 -19.24
C ALA A 180 2.33 -7.74 -20.52
N ASP A 181 1.84 -8.79 -21.16
CA ASP A 181 1.07 -8.79 -22.41
C ASP A 181 -0.45 -8.93 -22.19
N ALA A 182 -0.90 -9.00 -20.93
CA ALA A 182 -2.32 -9.09 -20.63
C ALA A 182 -3.08 -7.85 -21.14
N VAL A 183 -4.24 -8.08 -21.72
CA VAL A 183 -5.17 -7.00 -22.08
C VAL A 183 -6.12 -6.79 -20.91
N LEU A 184 -5.99 -5.67 -20.24
CA LEU A 184 -6.85 -5.33 -19.11
C LEU A 184 -8.18 -4.74 -19.63
N PRO A 185 -9.32 -5.44 -19.42
CA PRO A 185 -10.62 -5.00 -19.93
C PRO A 185 -11.12 -3.78 -19.15
N ASP A 186 -12.06 -3.06 -19.75
CA ASP A 186 -12.82 -2.04 -19.04
C ASP A 186 -14.00 -2.71 -18.35
N VAL A 187 -13.90 -2.77 -17.02
CA VAL A 187 -14.94 -3.29 -16.13
C VAL A 187 -15.51 -2.13 -15.35
N ASP A 188 -16.82 -2.05 -15.26
CA ASP A 188 -17.51 -1.07 -14.44
C ASP A 188 -17.53 -1.51 -12.97
N PHE A 189 -16.83 -0.78 -12.12
CA PHE A 189 -16.84 -0.96 -10.66
C PHE A 189 -17.70 0.07 -9.93
N GLY A 190 -18.53 0.80 -10.68
CA GLY A 190 -19.38 1.89 -10.18
C GLY A 190 -18.78 3.27 -10.44
N GLU A 191 -19.65 4.25 -10.64
CA GLU A 191 -19.33 5.61 -11.09
C GLU A 191 -18.29 6.33 -10.21
N LYS A 192 -18.26 6.03 -8.92
CA LYS A 192 -17.35 6.66 -7.95
C LYS A 192 -16.13 5.80 -7.60
N ALA A 193 -15.96 4.67 -8.26
CA ALA A 193 -14.77 3.87 -8.06
C ALA A 193 -13.54 4.55 -8.66
N PHE A 194 -12.44 4.60 -7.90
CA PHE A 194 -11.15 4.96 -8.46
C PHE A 194 -10.51 3.72 -9.07
N VAL A 195 -10.14 3.81 -10.34
CA VAL A 195 -9.49 2.73 -11.08
C VAL A 195 -8.18 3.22 -11.67
N TYR A 196 -7.11 2.45 -11.45
CA TYR A 196 -5.81 2.70 -12.06
C TYR A 196 -5.31 1.42 -12.76
N LYS A 197 -4.80 1.58 -13.96
CA LYS A 197 -4.12 0.53 -14.73
C LYS A 197 -2.77 1.04 -15.19
N GLY A 198 -1.71 0.26 -15.01
CA GLY A 198 -0.37 0.69 -15.41
C GLY A 198 0.65 -0.44 -15.37
N LYS A 199 1.76 -0.25 -16.11
CA LYS A 199 2.90 -1.17 -16.07
C LYS A 199 3.79 -0.85 -14.88
N LEU A 200 4.24 -1.89 -14.19
CA LEU A 200 5.22 -1.77 -13.11
C LEU A 200 6.63 -1.65 -13.70
N THR A 201 7.39 -0.69 -13.18
CA THR A 201 8.76 -0.38 -13.62
C THR A 201 9.81 -0.71 -12.57
N VAL A 202 9.37 -1.18 -11.41
CA VAL A 202 10.19 -1.49 -10.23
C VAL A 202 10.21 -2.97 -9.96
#